data_55191d00b6a5c024d1fee531c0ba6ec6
#
_entry.id   55191d00b6a5c024d1fee531c0ba6ec6
#
_cell.length_a   1.000
_cell.length_b   1.000
_cell.length_c   1.000
_cell.angle_alpha   90.00
_cell.angle_beta   90.00
_cell.angle_gamma   90.00
#
_symmetry.space_group_name_H-M   'P 1'
#
loop_
_entity.id
_entity.type
_entity.pdbx_description
1 polymer ?
#
loop_
_entity_poly.entity_id
_entity_poly.type
_entity_poly.pdbx_seq_one_letter_code
_entity_poly.pdbx_strand_id
1 'polypeptide(L)'
;MHDLQILAIIWASVFVASFLAHRTRLTPVLWYLFLGSAMVNLGILPVQLPDFINNFAELGIITIMFALGFEEDTSNFIKSIKRSWGIAVFGALTPFAVAYSATYWFWESHNIALLCGLAMASTTVSLSMVSLKTEGLSKTPAATGIMTSAVLDNIASLALIAIVIPLATGDASISASGLVLIMAKAAAFVLLVTFLGLWLFPISEKLQPPVAWFRHFNLRAMLSMGDGEYSILALLLIAVTVGLLAEHFGFHPAIGAYIAGLIIKREYFDYHRERNIDFYRQAQDMINNIAFAWIGPVFFVSLGTVLVFDAQLALEVLPQSLILFAGLFIGQILSAGLAARYIGHFDKPSSLLIGLGMLGRAVLA
;
A
#
# COMPACT_ATOMS: atom_id res chain seq x y z
N MET A 1 -9.34 26.57 -10.58
CA MET A 1 -9.72 26.67 -9.15
C MET A 1 -8.46 26.84 -8.33
N HIS A 2 -8.55 27.55 -7.22
CA HIS A 2 -7.43 27.65 -6.28
C HIS A 2 -7.25 26.32 -5.56
N ASP A 3 -6.02 25.85 -5.33
CA ASP A 3 -5.73 24.52 -4.73
C ASP A 3 -6.43 24.29 -3.39
N LEU A 4 -6.48 25.34 -2.55
CA LEU A 4 -7.20 25.29 -1.29
C LEU A 4 -8.72 25.12 -1.43
N GLN A 5 -9.31 25.62 -2.54
CA GLN A 5 -10.74 25.38 -2.82
C GLN A 5 -10.98 23.92 -3.18
N ILE A 6 -10.10 23.34 -3.99
CA ILE A 6 -10.16 21.92 -4.33
C ILE A 6 -10.01 21.05 -3.09
N LEU A 7 -9.04 21.36 -2.23
CA LEU A 7 -8.85 20.65 -0.97
C LEU A 7 -10.08 20.76 -0.04
N ALA A 8 -10.69 21.94 0.05
CA ALA A 8 -11.90 22.13 0.83
C ALA A 8 -13.09 21.32 0.29
N ILE A 9 -13.23 21.22 -1.04
CA ILE A 9 -14.25 20.37 -1.68
C ILE A 9 -13.98 18.88 -1.38
N ILE A 10 -12.72 18.44 -1.45
CA ILE A 10 -12.33 17.07 -1.13
C ILE A 10 -12.64 16.77 0.35
N TRP A 11 -12.30 17.64 1.29
CA TRP A 11 -12.63 17.42 2.70
C TRP A 11 -14.15 17.43 2.96
N ALA A 12 -14.90 18.29 2.27
CA ALA A 12 -16.36 18.25 2.34
C ALA A 12 -16.91 16.90 1.86
N SER A 13 -16.35 16.35 0.74
CA SER A 13 -16.73 15.03 0.25
C SER A 13 -16.32 13.92 1.23
N VAL A 14 -15.17 14.02 1.87
CA VAL A 14 -14.75 13.07 2.92
C VAL A 14 -15.75 13.06 4.07
N PHE A 15 -16.21 14.23 4.50
CA PHE A 15 -17.20 14.35 5.56
C PHE A 15 -18.54 13.73 5.16
N VAL A 16 -19.05 14.03 3.96
CA VAL A 16 -20.28 13.44 3.41
C VAL A 16 -20.15 11.93 3.25
N ALA A 17 -19.01 11.45 2.70
CA ALA A 17 -18.72 10.04 2.55
C ALA A 17 -18.72 9.28 3.88
N SER A 18 -18.12 9.87 4.91
CA SER A 18 -18.09 9.29 6.25
C SER A 18 -19.49 9.20 6.86
N PHE A 19 -20.33 10.21 6.65
CA PHE A 19 -21.74 10.19 7.06
C PHE A 19 -22.52 9.09 6.32
N LEU A 20 -22.35 8.98 4.99
CA LEU A 20 -23.00 7.95 4.18
C LEU A 20 -22.55 6.54 4.58
N ALA A 21 -21.25 6.35 4.83
CA ALA A 21 -20.69 5.10 5.29
C ALA A 21 -21.32 4.63 6.60
N HIS A 22 -21.46 5.55 7.55
CA HIS A 22 -22.12 5.26 8.84
C HIS A 22 -23.58 4.87 8.66
N ARG A 23 -24.30 5.53 7.74
CA ARG A 23 -25.71 5.27 7.45
C ARG A 23 -25.94 3.95 6.71
N THR A 24 -25.06 3.61 5.78
CA THR A 24 -25.18 2.42 4.90
C THR A 24 -24.49 1.18 5.46
N ARG A 25 -23.69 1.31 6.51
CA ARG A 25 -22.80 0.26 7.06
C ARG A 25 -21.80 -0.29 6.04
N LEU A 26 -21.47 0.51 5.03
CA LEU A 26 -20.40 0.22 4.07
C LEU A 26 -19.09 0.88 4.54
N THR A 27 -17.95 0.36 4.05
CA THR A 27 -16.65 0.97 4.38
C THR A 27 -16.58 2.39 3.82
N PRO A 28 -16.01 3.37 4.56
CA PRO A 28 -15.90 4.75 4.11
C PRO A 28 -15.16 4.91 2.78
N VAL A 29 -14.19 4.03 2.52
CA VAL A 29 -13.35 4.08 1.31
C VAL A 29 -14.17 3.94 0.02
N LEU A 30 -15.21 3.10 0.01
CA LEU A 30 -16.09 2.97 -1.16
C LEU A 30 -16.80 4.29 -1.46
N TRP A 31 -17.23 5.02 -0.42
CA TRP A 31 -17.86 6.31 -0.57
C TRP A 31 -16.86 7.41 -0.97
N TYR A 32 -15.60 7.35 -0.50
CA TYR A 32 -14.55 8.28 -0.96
C TYR A 32 -14.31 8.13 -2.46
N LEU A 33 -14.13 6.92 -2.95
CA LEU A 33 -13.95 6.62 -4.38
C LEU A 33 -15.19 7.06 -5.20
N PHE A 34 -16.39 6.72 -4.72
CA PHE A 34 -17.63 7.09 -5.40
C PHE A 34 -17.80 8.60 -5.51
N LEU A 35 -17.63 9.35 -4.42
CA LEU A 35 -17.77 10.81 -4.43
C LEU A 35 -16.66 11.47 -5.25
N GLY A 36 -15.42 10.97 -5.20
CA GLY A 36 -14.34 11.46 -6.08
C GLY A 36 -14.72 11.31 -7.55
N SER A 37 -15.19 10.15 -7.96
CA SER A 37 -15.68 9.89 -9.31
C SER A 37 -16.89 10.76 -9.67
N ALA A 38 -17.89 10.84 -8.79
CA ALA A 38 -19.08 11.66 -9.04
C ALA A 38 -18.71 13.15 -9.25
N MET A 39 -17.79 13.69 -8.44
CA MET A 39 -17.40 15.11 -8.55
C MET A 39 -16.67 15.45 -9.85
N VAL A 40 -15.81 14.56 -10.34
CA VAL A 40 -15.13 14.81 -11.63
C VAL A 40 -16.11 14.69 -12.79
N ASN A 41 -17.02 13.71 -12.77
CA ASN A 41 -18.00 13.50 -13.83
C ASN A 41 -19.11 14.58 -13.84
N LEU A 42 -19.37 15.25 -12.70
CA LEU A 42 -20.26 16.41 -12.60
C LEU A 42 -19.54 17.75 -12.90
N GLY A 43 -18.26 17.73 -13.21
CA GLY A 43 -17.47 18.94 -13.49
C GLY A 43 -17.19 19.81 -12.25
N ILE A 44 -17.37 19.29 -11.04
CA ILE A 44 -17.09 19.99 -9.77
C ILE A 44 -15.58 20.00 -9.50
N LEU A 45 -14.91 18.86 -9.75
CA LEU A 45 -13.47 18.74 -9.68
C LEU A 45 -12.87 18.65 -11.09
N PRO A 46 -11.67 19.17 -11.31
CA PRO A 46 -10.98 19.02 -12.58
C PRO A 46 -10.55 17.56 -12.81
N VAL A 47 -10.51 17.12 -14.07
CA VAL A 47 -10.05 15.78 -14.46
C VAL A 47 -8.58 15.55 -14.05
N GLN A 48 -7.76 16.59 -14.17
CA GLN A 48 -6.38 16.58 -13.67
C GLN A 48 -6.33 17.44 -12.41
N LEU A 49 -6.05 16.80 -11.29
CA LEU A 49 -5.85 17.50 -10.03
C LEU A 49 -4.51 18.25 -10.02
N PRO A 50 -4.43 19.42 -9.37
CA PRO A 50 -3.18 20.13 -9.20
C PRO A 50 -2.13 19.31 -8.45
N ASP A 51 -0.84 19.55 -8.74
CA ASP A 51 0.27 18.86 -8.12
C ASP A 51 0.24 18.92 -6.59
N PHE A 52 -0.18 20.06 -6.03
CA PHE A 52 -0.36 20.17 -4.57
C PHE A 52 -1.32 19.13 -4.01
N ILE A 53 -2.45 18.90 -4.68
CA ILE A 53 -3.45 17.90 -4.24
C ILE A 53 -2.93 16.48 -4.41
N ASN A 54 -2.24 16.20 -5.52
CA ASN A 54 -1.64 14.90 -5.77
C ASN A 54 -0.57 14.57 -4.71
N ASN A 55 0.34 15.50 -4.43
CA ASN A 55 1.36 15.34 -3.41
C ASN A 55 0.76 15.20 -2.00
N PHE A 56 -0.33 15.93 -1.71
CA PHE A 56 -1.03 15.81 -0.45
C PHE A 56 -1.75 14.45 -0.30
N ALA A 57 -2.32 13.94 -1.39
CA ALA A 57 -2.91 12.60 -1.45
C ALA A 57 -1.84 11.50 -1.27
N GLU A 58 -0.65 11.69 -1.87
CA GLU A 58 0.48 10.77 -1.68
C GLU A 58 0.95 10.76 -0.22
N LEU A 59 1.05 11.91 0.42
CA LEU A 59 1.29 11.97 1.87
C LEU A 59 0.21 11.20 2.66
N GLY A 60 -1.02 11.22 2.18
CA GLY A 60 -2.14 10.47 2.75
C GLY A 60 -1.89 8.95 2.73
N ILE A 61 -1.53 8.38 1.59
CA ILE A 61 -1.25 6.94 1.50
C ILE A 61 0.02 6.55 2.28
N ILE A 62 1.06 7.37 2.27
CA ILE A 62 2.26 7.19 3.09
C ILE A 62 1.86 7.09 4.58
N THR A 63 1.02 8.00 5.06
CA THR A 63 0.59 8.03 6.47
C THR A 63 -0.29 6.84 6.82
N ILE A 64 -1.20 6.41 5.93
CA ILE A 64 -2.02 5.19 6.11
C ILE A 64 -1.12 3.96 6.25
N MET A 65 -0.19 3.80 5.33
CA MET A 65 0.67 2.61 5.30
C MET A 65 1.63 2.58 6.49
N PHE A 66 2.13 3.74 6.90
CA PHE A 66 2.90 3.87 8.14
C PHE A 66 2.09 3.47 9.38
N ALA A 67 0.85 3.95 9.49
CA ALA A 67 -0.06 3.60 10.60
C ALA A 67 -0.31 2.10 10.67
N LEU A 68 -0.53 1.44 9.52
CA LEU A 68 -0.72 0.00 9.43
C LEU A 68 0.55 -0.77 9.85
N GLY A 69 1.72 -0.32 9.40
CA GLY A 69 3.01 -0.90 9.80
C GLY A 69 3.29 -0.72 11.29
N PHE A 70 2.93 0.44 11.85
CA PHE A 70 3.12 0.77 13.25
C PHE A 70 2.21 -0.04 14.20
N GLU A 71 1.08 -0.57 13.71
CA GLU A 71 0.21 -1.48 14.45
C GLU A 71 0.60 -2.96 14.33
N GLU A 72 1.42 -3.32 13.34
CA GLU A 72 1.79 -4.70 13.05
C GLU A 72 2.96 -5.17 13.93
N ASP A 73 2.97 -6.45 14.24
CA ASP A 73 4.09 -7.09 14.96
C ASP A 73 5.15 -7.59 13.97
N THR A 74 6.36 -7.05 14.06
CA THR A 74 7.51 -7.40 13.21
C THR A 74 7.79 -8.92 13.20
N SER A 75 7.62 -9.61 14.32
CA SER A 75 7.85 -11.06 14.44
C SER A 75 6.80 -11.84 13.64
N ASN A 76 5.53 -11.40 13.68
CA ASN A 76 4.46 -11.99 12.91
C ASN A 76 4.65 -11.76 11.41
N PHE A 77 5.07 -10.56 11.02
CA PHE A 77 5.39 -10.23 9.63
C PHE A 77 6.50 -11.12 9.08
N ILE A 78 7.64 -11.24 9.77
CA ILE A 78 8.78 -12.08 9.33
C ILE A 78 8.36 -13.55 9.20
N LYS A 79 7.60 -14.09 10.17
CA LYS A 79 7.06 -15.45 10.09
C LYS A 79 6.11 -15.64 8.92
N SER A 80 5.35 -14.58 8.56
CA SER A 80 4.41 -14.61 7.46
C SER A 80 5.09 -14.67 6.09
N ILE A 81 6.32 -14.19 5.92
CA ILE A 81 7.04 -14.22 4.64
C ILE A 81 7.07 -15.64 4.05
N LYS A 82 7.43 -16.65 4.87
CA LYS A 82 7.47 -18.06 4.45
C LYS A 82 6.10 -18.61 4.04
N ARG A 83 5.02 -18.02 4.54
CA ARG A 83 3.65 -18.44 4.24
C ARG A 83 3.05 -17.68 3.07
N SER A 84 3.56 -16.49 2.79
CA SER A 84 2.97 -15.53 1.86
C SER A 84 3.61 -15.51 0.47
N TRP A 85 4.81 -16.11 0.29
CA TRP A 85 5.50 -16.09 -1.01
C TRP A 85 4.66 -16.71 -2.14
N GLY A 86 4.00 -17.85 -1.88
CA GLY A 86 3.14 -18.49 -2.87
C GLY A 86 1.90 -17.65 -3.19
N ILE A 87 1.36 -16.94 -2.20
CA ILE A 87 0.22 -16.04 -2.39
C ILE A 87 0.64 -14.89 -3.32
N ALA A 88 1.82 -14.30 -3.11
CA ALA A 88 2.35 -13.24 -3.95
C ALA A 88 2.59 -13.72 -5.40
N VAL A 89 3.28 -14.84 -5.58
CA VAL A 89 3.60 -15.38 -6.91
C VAL A 89 2.32 -15.70 -7.69
N PHE A 90 1.41 -16.49 -7.13
CA PHE A 90 0.17 -16.86 -7.82
C PHE A 90 -0.81 -15.68 -7.88
N GLY A 91 -0.74 -14.76 -6.91
CA GLY A 91 -1.47 -13.51 -6.91
C GLY A 91 -1.07 -12.55 -8.04
N ALA A 92 0.17 -12.56 -8.49
CA ALA A 92 0.65 -11.78 -9.63
C ALA A 92 0.45 -12.49 -10.97
N LEU A 93 0.86 -13.76 -11.04
CA LEU A 93 0.86 -14.52 -12.30
C LEU A 93 -0.54 -14.82 -12.84
N THR A 94 -1.49 -15.13 -11.97
CA THR A 94 -2.85 -15.48 -12.42
C THR A 94 -3.59 -14.29 -13.05
N PRO A 95 -3.64 -13.09 -12.44
CA PRO A 95 -4.23 -11.92 -13.07
C PRO A 95 -3.51 -11.51 -14.36
N PHE A 96 -2.17 -11.60 -14.37
CA PHE A 96 -1.40 -11.40 -15.60
C PHE A 96 -1.88 -12.32 -16.71
N ALA A 97 -1.95 -13.62 -16.45
CA ALA A 97 -2.35 -14.61 -17.44
C ALA A 97 -3.81 -14.44 -17.90
N VAL A 98 -4.73 -14.11 -16.96
CA VAL A 98 -6.14 -13.86 -17.28
C VAL A 98 -6.27 -12.61 -18.14
N ALA A 99 -5.63 -11.51 -17.76
CA ALA A 99 -5.71 -10.26 -18.49
C ALA A 99 -5.03 -10.38 -19.87
N TYR A 100 -3.87 -11.03 -19.95
CA TYR A 100 -3.21 -11.34 -21.22
C TYR A 100 -4.12 -12.15 -22.14
N SER A 101 -4.70 -13.25 -21.65
CA SER A 101 -5.54 -14.14 -22.46
C SER A 101 -6.82 -13.46 -22.93
N ALA A 102 -7.49 -12.71 -22.05
CA ALA A 102 -8.70 -11.97 -22.40
C ALA A 102 -8.40 -10.87 -23.43
N THR A 103 -7.35 -10.08 -23.22
CA THR A 103 -6.97 -9.01 -24.14
C THR A 103 -6.54 -9.58 -25.49
N TYR A 104 -5.76 -10.63 -25.51
CA TYR A 104 -5.35 -11.28 -26.76
C TYR A 104 -6.56 -11.82 -27.54
N TRP A 105 -7.54 -12.40 -26.84
CA TRP A 105 -8.78 -12.89 -27.48
C TRP A 105 -9.56 -11.79 -28.20
N PHE A 106 -9.62 -10.55 -27.61
CA PHE A 106 -10.41 -9.48 -28.19
C PHE A 106 -9.67 -8.66 -29.24
N TRP A 107 -8.36 -8.48 -29.11
CA TRP A 107 -7.58 -7.56 -29.96
C TRP A 107 -6.49 -8.21 -30.80
N GLU A 108 -6.26 -9.53 -30.62
CA GLU A 108 -5.26 -10.32 -31.35
C GLU A 108 -3.85 -9.70 -31.40
N SER A 109 -3.53 -8.86 -30.42
CA SER A 109 -2.26 -8.14 -30.29
C SER A 109 -1.49 -8.60 -29.07
N HIS A 110 -0.33 -9.24 -29.27
CA HIS A 110 0.55 -9.66 -28.20
C HIS A 110 1.05 -8.50 -27.34
N ASN A 111 1.40 -7.38 -27.97
CA ASN A 111 1.94 -6.22 -27.24
C ASN A 111 0.89 -5.60 -26.29
N ILE A 112 -0.33 -5.41 -26.79
CA ILE A 112 -1.44 -4.91 -25.97
C ILE A 112 -1.76 -5.90 -24.86
N ALA A 113 -1.80 -7.20 -25.16
CA ALA A 113 -2.07 -8.24 -24.17
C ALA A 113 -1.00 -8.30 -23.08
N LEU A 114 0.28 -8.17 -23.42
CA LEU A 114 1.39 -8.12 -22.46
C LEU A 114 1.27 -6.91 -21.53
N LEU A 115 0.99 -5.71 -22.07
CA LEU A 115 0.83 -4.50 -21.28
C LEU A 115 -0.40 -4.56 -20.36
N CYS A 116 -1.53 -5.08 -20.87
CA CYS A 116 -2.73 -5.28 -20.06
C CYS A 116 -2.49 -6.31 -18.95
N GLY A 117 -1.82 -7.42 -19.26
CA GLY A 117 -1.42 -8.41 -18.26
C GLY A 117 -0.54 -7.81 -17.17
N LEU A 118 0.44 -7.00 -17.56
CA LEU A 118 1.33 -6.29 -16.64
C LEU A 118 0.57 -5.32 -15.73
N ALA A 119 -0.33 -4.52 -16.31
CA ALA A 119 -1.16 -3.57 -15.55
C ALA A 119 -2.02 -4.28 -14.49
N MET A 120 -2.50 -5.49 -14.79
CA MET A 120 -3.33 -6.28 -13.87
C MET A 120 -2.52 -7.17 -12.92
N ALA A 121 -1.22 -7.32 -13.10
CA ALA A 121 -0.38 -8.11 -12.20
C ALA A 121 -0.22 -7.46 -10.83
N SER A 122 -0.07 -6.13 -10.78
CA SER A 122 0.17 -5.39 -9.53
C SER A 122 -1.04 -5.33 -8.63
N THR A 123 -0.83 -5.55 -7.32
CA THR A 123 -1.88 -5.54 -6.30
C THR A 123 -1.81 -4.27 -5.46
N THR A 124 -2.95 -3.60 -5.28
CA THR A 124 -3.10 -2.49 -4.33
C THR A 124 -3.80 -2.99 -3.07
N VAL A 125 -3.08 -3.08 -1.97
CA VAL A 125 -3.66 -3.57 -0.70
C VAL A 125 -4.20 -2.48 0.20
N SER A 126 -3.94 -1.22 -0.08
CA SER A 126 -4.40 -0.10 0.76
C SER A 126 -5.90 -0.13 0.99
N LEU A 127 -6.69 -0.33 -0.07
CA LEU A 127 -8.14 -0.46 0.02
C LEU A 127 -8.57 -1.63 0.92
N SER A 128 -7.98 -2.80 0.70
CA SER A 128 -8.29 -4.01 1.46
C SER A 128 -7.92 -3.86 2.93
N MET A 129 -6.76 -3.29 3.22
CA MET A 129 -6.30 -3.10 4.60
C MET A 129 -7.11 -2.06 5.36
N VAL A 130 -7.48 -0.95 4.71
CA VAL A 130 -8.38 0.04 5.34
C VAL A 130 -9.74 -0.58 5.61
N SER A 131 -10.28 -1.39 4.69
CA SER A 131 -11.53 -2.12 4.90
C SER A 131 -11.42 -3.12 6.07
N LEU A 132 -10.35 -3.92 6.13
CA LEU A 132 -10.10 -4.83 7.25
C LEU A 132 -9.94 -4.10 8.58
N LYS A 133 -9.32 -2.92 8.57
CA LYS A 133 -9.19 -2.10 9.78
C LYS A 133 -10.55 -1.57 10.23
N THR A 134 -11.39 -1.11 9.34
CA THR A 134 -12.76 -0.65 9.65
C THR A 134 -13.60 -1.74 10.28
N GLU A 135 -13.42 -3.00 9.83
CA GLU A 135 -14.09 -4.19 10.37
C GLU A 135 -13.39 -4.80 11.62
N GLY A 136 -12.32 -4.18 12.11
CA GLY A 136 -11.58 -4.67 13.28
C GLY A 136 -10.73 -5.92 13.01
N LEU A 137 -10.48 -6.26 11.75
CA LEU A 137 -9.75 -7.46 11.31
C LEU A 137 -8.27 -7.22 11.01
N SER A 138 -7.75 -5.99 11.20
CA SER A 138 -6.36 -5.61 10.83
C SER A 138 -5.26 -6.41 11.55
N LYS A 139 -5.55 -6.93 12.74
CA LYS A 139 -4.59 -7.73 13.54
C LYS A 139 -4.73 -9.23 13.37
N THR A 140 -5.47 -9.68 12.36
CA THR A 140 -5.65 -11.10 12.08
C THR A 140 -4.48 -11.70 11.29
N PRO A 141 -4.20 -13.01 11.40
CA PRO A 141 -3.19 -13.67 10.56
C PRO A 141 -3.43 -13.49 9.06
N ALA A 142 -4.71 -13.36 8.65
CA ALA A 142 -5.06 -13.09 7.27
C ALA A 142 -4.62 -11.70 6.82
N ALA A 143 -4.83 -10.67 7.64
CA ALA A 143 -4.39 -9.30 7.35
C ALA A 143 -2.85 -9.23 7.23
N THR A 144 -2.12 -9.83 8.18
CA THR A 144 -0.66 -9.96 8.09
C THR A 144 -0.25 -10.70 6.82
N GLY A 145 -0.96 -11.78 6.45
CA GLY A 145 -0.74 -12.53 5.21
C GLY A 145 -0.94 -11.66 3.96
N ILE A 146 -2.00 -10.86 3.89
CA ILE A 146 -2.29 -9.93 2.80
C ILE A 146 -1.17 -8.90 2.68
N MET A 147 -0.80 -8.23 3.77
CA MET A 147 0.25 -7.22 3.77
C MET A 147 1.60 -7.79 3.35
N THR A 148 1.99 -8.93 3.92
CA THR A 148 3.26 -9.58 3.57
C THR A 148 3.27 -10.00 2.10
N SER A 149 2.15 -10.56 1.59
CA SER A 149 2.03 -10.93 0.18
C SER A 149 2.14 -9.72 -0.74
N ALA A 150 1.58 -8.58 -0.36
CA ALA A 150 1.64 -7.37 -1.15
C ALA A 150 3.06 -6.78 -1.25
N VAL A 151 3.81 -6.80 -0.16
CA VAL A 151 5.23 -6.39 -0.21
C VAL A 151 6.03 -7.28 -1.15
N LEU A 152 5.80 -8.60 -1.12
CA LEU A 152 6.43 -9.56 -2.02
C LEU A 152 5.94 -9.39 -3.47
N ASP A 153 4.66 -9.13 -3.67
CA ASP A 153 4.03 -8.90 -4.97
C ASP A 153 4.62 -7.67 -5.69
N ASN A 154 4.91 -6.60 -4.95
CA ASN A 154 5.59 -5.43 -5.53
C ASN A 154 6.98 -5.77 -6.07
N ILE A 155 7.73 -6.62 -5.39
CA ILE A 155 9.03 -7.11 -5.90
C ILE A 155 8.82 -7.95 -7.17
N ALA A 156 7.82 -8.83 -7.16
CA ALA A 156 7.48 -9.66 -8.32
C ALA A 156 6.99 -8.82 -9.51
N SER A 157 6.19 -7.78 -9.27
CA SER A 157 5.70 -6.86 -10.29
C SER A 157 6.83 -6.07 -10.94
N LEU A 158 7.82 -5.58 -10.18
CA LEU A 158 9.01 -4.92 -10.73
C LEU A 158 9.82 -5.88 -11.60
N ALA A 159 9.94 -7.15 -11.20
CA ALA A 159 10.59 -8.17 -12.02
C ALA A 159 9.82 -8.45 -13.32
N LEU A 160 8.48 -8.50 -13.25
CA LEU A 160 7.62 -8.64 -14.43
C LEU A 160 7.76 -7.44 -15.38
N ILE A 161 7.80 -6.21 -14.87
CA ILE A 161 8.02 -5.00 -15.66
C ILE A 161 9.31 -5.11 -16.47
N ALA A 162 10.42 -5.51 -15.83
CA ALA A 162 11.72 -5.65 -16.49
C ALA A 162 11.74 -6.70 -17.60
N ILE A 163 10.86 -7.68 -17.54
CA ILE A 163 10.75 -8.75 -18.57
C ILE A 163 9.76 -8.34 -19.66
N VAL A 164 8.58 -7.86 -19.24
CA VAL A 164 7.43 -7.67 -20.15
C VAL A 164 7.59 -6.42 -21.02
N ILE A 165 8.14 -5.31 -20.49
CA ILE A 165 8.29 -4.09 -21.27
C ILE A 165 9.21 -4.29 -22.48
N PRO A 166 10.44 -4.82 -22.37
CA PRO A 166 11.27 -5.11 -23.54
C PRO A 166 10.60 -6.06 -24.55
N LEU A 167 9.84 -7.06 -24.07
CA LEU A 167 9.11 -7.97 -24.97
C LEU A 167 7.99 -7.23 -25.72
N ALA A 168 7.27 -6.34 -25.08
CA ALA A 168 6.15 -5.59 -25.67
C ALA A 168 6.64 -4.49 -26.62
N THR A 169 7.82 -3.90 -26.38
CA THR A 169 8.41 -2.86 -27.24
C THR A 169 9.24 -3.42 -28.40
N GLY A 170 9.50 -4.74 -28.40
CA GLY A 170 10.32 -5.36 -29.43
C GLY A 170 11.84 -5.19 -29.25
N ASP A 171 12.25 -4.61 -28.11
CA ASP A 171 13.66 -4.57 -27.71
C ASP A 171 14.10 -5.96 -27.26
N ALA A 172 14.74 -6.72 -28.16
CA ALA A 172 15.06 -8.13 -28.00
C ALA A 172 16.08 -8.46 -26.87
N SER A 173 16.40 -7.53 -26.02
CA SER A 173 17.34 -7.75 -24.91
C SER A 173 16.60 -7.88 -23.58
N ILE A 174 16.07 -9.07 -23.30
CA ILE A 174 15.80 -9.44 -21.90
C ILE A 174 17.15 -9.47 -21.21
N SER A 175 17.51 -8.39 -20.55
CA SER A 175 18.76 -8.30 -19.85
C SER A 175 18.64 -9.05 -18.52
N ALA A 176 19.25 -10.23 -18.44
CA ALA A 176 19.42 -10.94 -17.17
C ALA A 176 20.05 -10.02 -16.10
N SER A 177 20.90 -9.09 -16.52
CA SER A 177 21.47 -8.05 -15.65
C SER A 177 20.43 -7.09 -15.09
N GLY A 178 19.38 -6.73 -15.86
CA GLY A 178 18.28 -5.88 -15.38
C GLY A 178 17.47 -6.57 -14.27
N LEU A 179 17.16 -7.85 -14.44
CA LEU A 179 16.47 -8.64 -13.43
C LEU A 179 17.29 -8.77 -12.14
N VAL A 180 18.58 -9.08 -12.28
CA VAL A 180 19.52 -9.16 -11.14
C VAL A 180 19.61 -7.81 -10.45
N LEU A 181 19.65 -6.70 -11.19
CA LEU A 181 19.71 -5.34 -10.61
C LEU A 181 18.45 -5.02 -9.78
N ILE A 182 17.24 -5.38 -10.27
CA ILE A 182 15.99 -5.17 -9.52
C ILE A 182 16.00 -5.98 -8.23
N MET A 183 16.36 -7.26 -8.31
CA MET A 183 16.45 -8.11 -7.12
C MET A 183 17.53 -7.60 -6.14
N ALA A 184 18.66 -7.11 -6.65
CA ALA A 184 19.70 -6.51 -5.83
C ALA A 184 19.23 -5.21 -5.16
N LYS A 185 18.50 -4.34 -5.86
CA LYS A 185 17.90 -3.13 -5.29
C LYS A 185 16.88 -3.47 -4.19
N ALA A 186 16.02 -4.46 -4.42
CA ALA A 186 15.06 -4.93 -3.42
C ALA A 186 15.77 -5.45 -2.16
N ALA A 187 16.76 -6.33 -2.34
CA ALA A 187 17.56 -6.84 -1.24
C ALA A 187 18.31 -5.72 -0.50
N ALA A 188 18.93 -4.80 -1.25
CA ALA A 188 19.65 -3.66 -0.69
C ALA A 188 18.73 -2.74 0.12
N PHE A 189 17.51 -2.47 -0.36
CA PHE A 189 16.52 -1.68 0.36
C PHE A 189 16.14 -2.35 1.69
N VAL A 190 15.75 -3.63 1.65
CA VAL A 190 15.38 -4.38 2.87
C VAL A 190 16.54 -4.46 3.84
N LEU A 191 17.76 -4.73 3.36
CA LEU A 191 18.96 -4.76 4.21
C LEU A 191 19.27 -3.39 4.80
N LEU A 192 19.17 -2.31 4.01
CA LEU A 192 19.41 -0.94 4.47
C LEU A 192 18.42 -0.54 5.55
N VAL A 193 17.12 -0.77 5.33
CA VAL A 193 16.08 -0.42 6.32
C VAL A 193 16.21 -1.28 7.57
N THR A 194 16.54 -2.59 7.43
CA THR A 194 16.82 -3.46 8.57
C THR A 194 18.05 -3.01 9.34
N PHE A 195 19.12 -2.64 8.63
CA PHE A 195 20.33 -2.10 9.23
C PHE A 195 20.07 -0.79 9.96
N LEU A 196 19.31 0.14 9.34
CA LEU A 196 18.88 1.38 9.98
C LEU A 196 18.06 1.07 11.24
N GLY A 197 17.13 0.10 11.17
CA GLY A 197 16.32 -0.32 12.31
C GLY A 197 17.16 -0.91 13.46
N LEU A 198 18.18 -1.68 13.15
CA LEU A 198 19.05 -2.30 14.16
C LEU A 198 20.13 -1.35 14.69
N TRP A 199 20.67 -0.49 13.84
CA TRP A 199 21.83 0.34 14.13
C TRP A 199 21.51 1.75 14.64
N LEU A 200 20.51 2.43 14.01
CA LEU A 200 20.03 3.74 14.45
C LEU A 200 19.07 3.65 15.65
N PHE A 201 18.41 2.49 15.82
CA PHE A 201 17.38 2.29 16.82
C PHE A 201 17.65 1.08 17.75
N PRO A 202 18.86 0.99 18.37
CA PRO A 202 19.17 -0.13 19.23
C PRO A 202 18.29 -0.11 20.49
N ILE A 203 17.61 -1.22 20.74
CA ILE A 203 16.78 -1.42 21.96
C ILE A 203 17.67 -1.64 23.19
N SER A 204 18.87 -2.16 22.99
CA SER A 204 19.80 -2.54 24.07
C SER A 204 20.99 -1.61 24.14
N GLU A 205 21.35 -1.19 25.35
CA GLU A 205 22.58 -0.42 25.61
C GLU A 205 23.88 -1.14 25.14
N LYS A 206 23.82 -2.47 25.00
CA LYS A 206 24.95 -3.29 24.53
C LYS A 206 25.21 -3.15 23.01
N LEU A 207 24.26 -2.66 22.23
CA LEU A 207 24.35 -2.44 20.78
C LEU A 207 24.51 -0.96 20.43
N GLN A 208 25.07 -0.15 21.33
CA GLN A 208 25.28 1.27 21.09
C GLN A 208 26.27 1.47 19.91
N PRO A 209 25.96 2.36 18.97
CA PRO A 209 26.88 2.65 17.86
C PRO A 209 28.20 3.18 18.39
N PRO A 210 29.34 2.82 17.77
CA PRO A 210 30.68 3.21 18.21
C PRO A 210 30.94 4.72 18.10
N VAL A 211 30.10 5.45 17.36
CA VAL A 211 30.27 6.89 17.11
C VAL A 211 29.48 7.68 18.15
N ALA A 212 30.18 8.46 18.97
CA ALA A 212 29.60 9.23 20.10
C ALA A 212 28.47 10.18 19.69
N TRP A 213 28.50 10.72 18.46
CA TRP A 213 27.46 11.62 17.94
C TRP A 213 26.10 10.94 17.80
N PHE A 214 26.06 9.66 17.34
CA PHE A 214 24.82 8.88 17.22
C PHE A 214 24.24 8.42 18.55
N ARG A 215 25.00 8.46 19.65
CA ARG A 215 24.48 8.17 21.01
C ARG A 215 23.47 9.22 21.50
N HIS A 216 23.56 10.45 21.01
CA HIS A 216 22.64 11.54 21.35
C HIS A 216 21.47 11.65 20.36
N PHE A 217 21.60 11.07 19.16
CA PHE A 217 20.60 11.08 18.11
C PHE A 217 19.99 9.68 17.93
N ASN A 218 19.42 9.11 18.98
CA ASN A 218 18.68 7.86 18.87
C ASN A 218 17.18 8.15 18.77
N LEU A 219 16.40 7.19 18.22
CA LEU A 219 14.96 7.34 18.04
C LEU A 219 14.24 7.69 19.36
N ARG A 220 14.68 7.09 20.47
CA ARG A 220 14.13 7.38 21.80
C ARG A 220 14.32 8.85 22.19
N ALA A 221 15.49 9.44 21.91
CA ALA A 221 15.76 10.84 22.16
C ALA A 221 14.89 11.76 21.28
N MET A 222 14.69 11.38 20.00
CA MET A 222 13.80 12.11 19.10
C MET A 222 12.34 12.05 19.57
N LEU A 223 11.86 10.88 19.99
CA LEU A 223 10.48 10.69 20.46
C LEU A 223 10.23 11.33 21.82
N SER A 224 11.25 11.44 22.69
CA SER A 224 11.15 12.06 24.01
C SER A 224 11.34 13.59 23.98
N MET A 225 11.67 14.18 22.83
CA MET A 225 11.90 15.61 22.70
C MET A 225 10.63 16.39 23.05
N GLY A 226 10.76 17.39 23.93
CA GLY A 226 9.63 18.17 24.44
C GLY A 226 8.62 17.32 25.23
N ASP A 227 9.09 16.37 26.05
CA ASP A 227 8.23 15.44 26.79
C ASP A 227 7.28 14.62 25.90
N GLY A 228 7.69 14.35 24.64
CA GLY A 228 6.90 13.61 23.66
C GLY A 228 6.02 14.49 22.75
N GLU A 229 6.03 15.80 22.92
CA GLU A 229 5.22 16.74 22.11
C GLU A 229 5.54 16.59 20.60
N TYR A 230 6.82 16.39 20.27
CA TYR A 230 7.28 16.26 18.86
C TYR A 230 7.30 14.83 18.35
N SER A 231 6.80 13.85 19.13
CA SER A 231 6.85 12.42 18.73
C SER A 231 6.12 12.14 17.41
N ILE A 232 4.98 12.79 17.18
CA ILE A 232 4.21 12.61 15.94
C ILE A 232 4.96 13.18 14.74
N LEU A 233 5.57 14.37 14.87
CA LEU A 233 6.38 14.95 13.82
C LEU A 233 7.58 14.05 13.49
N ALA A 234 8.26 13.50 14.50
CA ALA A 234 9.36 12.56 14.31
C ALA A 234 8.93 11.29 13.58
N LEU A 235 7.77 10.71 13.94
CA LEU A 235 7.21 9.54 13.30
C LEU A 235 6.84 9.81 11.83
N LEU A 236 6.18 10.92 11.53
CA LEU A 236 5.84 11.30 10.15
C LEU A 236 7.09 11.60 9.32
N LEU A 237 8.09 12.24 9.90
CA LEU A 237 9.39 12.48 9.24
C LEU A 237 10.05 11.16 8.86
N ILE A 238 10.04 10.18 9.75
CA ILE A 238 10.59 8.83 9.47
C ILE A 238 9.76 8.16 8.36
N ALA A 239 8.44 8.23 8.42
CA ALA A 239 7.56 7.66 7.40
C ALA A 239 7.87 8.21 6.00
N VAL A 240 7.95 9.53 5.87
CA VAL A 240 8.24 10.20 4.60
C VAL A 240 9.68 9.91 4.14
N THR A 241 10.67 9.99 5.04
CA THR A 241 12.08 9.75 4.68
C THR A 241 12.30 8.33 4.18
N VAL A 242 11.74 7.32 4.85
CA VAL A 242 11.87 5.93 4.41
C VAL A 242 10.99 5.66 3.18
N GLY A 243 9.87 6.35 3.04
CA GLY A 243 9.06 6.34 1.82
C GLY A 243 9.86 6.84 0.60
N LEU A 244 10.46 8.01 0.68
CA LEU A 244 11.32 8.56 -0.38
C LEU A 244 12.55 7.68 -0.65
N LEU A 245 13.10 7.07 0.39
CA LEU A 245 14.17 6.08 0.22
C LEU A 245 13.70 4.88 -0.59
N ALA A 246 12.50 4.36 -0.31
CA ALA A 246 11.91 3.27 -1.08
C ALA A 246 11.75 3.63 -2.57
N GLU A 247 11.27 4.84 -2.86
CA GLU A 247 11.13 5.37 -4.21
C GLU A 247 12.47 5.40 -4.96
N HIS A 248 13.54 5.83 -4.30
CA HIS A 248 14.89 5.79 -4.88
C HIS A 248 15.34 4.37 -5.30
N PHE A 249 14.85 3.34 -4.61
CA PHE A 249 15.08 1.94 -4.96
C PHE A 249 14.07 1.39 -5.98
N GLY A 250 13.10 2.18 -6.42
CA GLY A 250 12.09 1.81 -7.40
C GLY A 250 10.83 1.18 -6.79
N PHE A 251 10.60 1.34 -5.47
CA PHE A 251 9.39 0.91 -4.80
C PHE A 251 8.43 2.08 -4.59
N HIS A 252 7.15 1.78 -4.49
CA HIS A 252 6.18 2.81 -4.12
C HIS A 252 6.47 3.33 -2.69
N PRO A 253 6.46 4.67 -2.44
CA PRO A 253 6.77 5.26 -1.13
C PRO A 253 5.95 4.68 0.04
N ALA A 254 4.71 4.29 -0.23
CA ALA A 254 3.81 3.67 0.74
C ALA A 254 4.39 2.37 1.37
N ILE A 255 5.17 1.58 0.59
CA ILE A 255 5.81 0.35 1.09
C ILE A 255 6.94 0.72 2.07
N GLY A 256 7.74 1.73 1.72
CA GLY A 256 8.77 2.24 2.62
C GLY A 256 8.20 2.72 3.94
N ALA A 257 7.11 3.47 3.89
CA ALA A 257 6.40 3.95 5.06
C ALA A 257 5.85 2.80 5.92
N TYR A 258 5.28 1.75 5.30
CA TYR A 258 4.84 0.56 6.02
C TYR A 258 6.00 -0.13 6.76
N ILE A 259 7.13 -0.34 6.08
CA ILE A 259 8.32 -0.95 6.69
C ILE A 259 8.88 -0.06 7.80
N ALA A 260 8.86 1.27 7.62
CA ALA A 260 9.25 2.23 8.67
C ALA A 260 8.37 2.08 9.92
N GLY A 261 7.05 1.99 9.76
CA GLY A 261 6.13 1.75 10.86
C GLY A 261 6.39 0.41 11.57
N LEU A 262 6.63 -0.65 10.78
CA LEU A 262 6.89 -2.00 11.29
C LEU A 262 8.15 -2.10 12.17
N ILE A 263 9.15 -1.25 11.95
CA ILE A 263 10.41 -1.25 12.72
C ILE A 263 10.24 -0.55 14.06
N ILE A 264 9.29 0.36 14.20
CA ILE A 264 9.10 1.14 15.41
C ILE A 264 8.45 0.28 16.50
N LYS A 265 9.14 0.15 17.63
CA LYS A 265 8.75 -0.70 18.74
C LYS A 265 8.27 0.11 19.93
N ARG A 266 7.41 -0.52 20.74
CA ARG A 266 6.85 0.07 21.95
C ARG A 266 7.92 0.54 22.93
N GLU A 267 9.05 -0.18 23.04
CA GLU A 267 10.15 0.12 23.96
C GLU A 267 10.80 1.49 23.72
N TYR A 268 10.65 2.08 22.52
CA TYR A 268 11.18 3.40 22.24
C TYR A 268 10.39 4.53 22.92
N PHE A 269 9.16 4.24 23.41
CA PHE A 269 8.28 5.19 24.07
C PHE A 269 8.37 5.12 25.61
N ASP A 270 9.20 4.24 26.19
CA ASP A 270 9.40 4.07 27.65
C ASP A 270 10.35 5.13 28.21
N TYR A 271 10.12 6.43 27.96
CA TYR A 271 11.00 7.49 28.45
C TYR A 271 10.54 8.19 29.74
N HIS A 272 9.27 7.98 30.19
CA HIS A 272 8.75 8.49 31.46
C HIS A 272 7.97 7.43 32.22
N ARG A 273 8.68 6.48 32.85
CA ARG A 273 8.07 5.42 33.64
C ARG A 273 7.24 5.88 34.84
N GLU A 274 7.46 7.11 35.32
CA GLU A 274 6.78 7.66 36.50
C GLU A 274 5.41 8.27 36.18
N ARG A 275 5.15 8.64 34.96
CA ARG A 275 3.83 9.09 34.50
C ARG A 275 3.08 7.88 33.95
N ASN A 276 1.99 7.50 34.52
CA ASN A 276 1.10 6.39 34.14
C ASN A 276 0.44 6.61 32.75
N ILE A 277 1.19 7.16 31.75
CA ILE A 277 0.76 7.54 30.43
C ILE A 277 1.40 6.55 29.43
N ASP A 278 0.57 5.87 28.62
CA ASP A 278 1.02 5.03 27.54
C ASP A 278 1.26 5.91 26.28
N PHE A 279 2.47 6.49 26.18
CA PHE A 279 2.87 7.32 25.04
C PHE A 279 2.81 6.59 23.70
N TYR A 280 3.09 5.28 23.67
CA TYR A 280 2.98 4.48 22.47
C TYR A 280 1.55 4.44 21.95
N ARG A 281 0.59 4.18 22.83
CA ARG A 281 -0.83 4.14 22.48
C ARG A 281 -1.34 5.51 22.05
N GLN A 282 -0.91 6.57 22.74
CA GLN A 282 -1.26 7.94 22.37
C GLN A 282 -0.73 8.29 20.97
N ALA A 283 0.51 7.91 20.65
CA ALA A 283 1.09 8.11 19.34
C ALA A 283 0.34 7.30 18.26
N GLN A 284 -0.04 6.04 18.54
CA GLN A 284 -0.87 5.24 17.63
C GLN A 284 -2.22 5.90 17.35
N ASP A 285 -2.92 6.36 18.37
CA ASP A 285 -4.21 7.01 18.22
C ASP A 285 -4.12 8.30 17.40
N MET A 286 -3.08 9.12 17.62
CA MET A 286 -2.84 10.32 16.84
C MET A 286 -2.49 10.02 15.38
N ILE A 287 -1.58 9.10 15.12
CA ILE A 287 -1.22 8.68 13.75
C ILE A 287 -2.43 8.09 13.03
N ASN A 288 -3.24 7.29 13.72
CA ASN A 288 -4.48 6.74 13.16
C ASN A 288 -5.48 7.83 12.79
N ASN A 289 -5.65 8.85 13.63
CA ASN A 289 -6.52 9.98 13.31
C ASN A 289 -6.04 10.74 12.07
N ILE A 290 -4.74 11.02 11.96
CA ILE A 290 -4.15 11.68 10.78
C ILE A 290 -4.36 10.80 9.54
N ALA A 291 -4.06 9.50 9.65
CA ALA A 291 -4.09 8.55 8.54
C ALA A 291 -5.50 8.25 8.04
N PHE A 292 -6.48 8.07 8.93
CA PHE A 292 -7.80 7.55 8.54
C PHE A 292 -8.94 8.55 8.61
N ALA A 293 -8.76 9.69 9.31
CA ALA A 293 -9.80 10.69 9.43
C ALA A 293 -9.48 12.02 8.72
N TRP A 294 -8.22 12.33 8.49
CA TRP A 294 -7.84 13.64 7.98
C TRP A 294 -7.12 13.62 6.62
N ILE A 295 -5.86 13.16 6.55
CA ILE A 295 -5.05 13.23 5.31
C ILE A 295 -5.34 12.05 4.40
N GLY A 296 -5.37 10.84 4.94
CA GLY A 296 -5.52 9.62 4.16
C GLY A 296 -6.79 9.53 3.30
N PRO A 297 -7.96 9.97 3.77
CA PRO A 297 -9.16 9.99 2.92
C PRO A 297 -9.01 10.79 1.63
N VAL A 298 -8.15 11.83 1.62
CA VAL A 298 -7.88 12.64 0.42
C VAL A 298 -7.31 11.78 -0.71
N PHE A 299 -6.42 10.83 -0.37
CA PHE A 299 -5.90 9.85 -1.33
C PHE A 299 -7.02 9.06 -2.04
N PHE A 300 -8.00 8.55 -1.29
CA PHE A 300 -9.07 7.76 -1.89
C PHE A 300 -10.04 8.61 -2.72
N VAL A 301 -10.30 9.85 -2.31
CA VAL A 301 -11.10 10.78 -3.12
C VAL A 301 -10.36 11.13 -4.40
N SER A 302 -9.05 11.44 -4.34
CA SER A 302 -8.24 11.72 -5.52
C SER A 302 -8.15 10.50 -6.45
N LEU A 303 -8.02 9.30 -5.90
CA LEU A 303 -8.06 8.06 -6.68
C LEU A 303 -9.42 7.89 -7.39
N GLY A 304 -10.51 8.29 -6.75
CA GLY A 304 -11.85 8.31 -7.35
C GLY A 304 -11.95 9.24 -8.55
N THR A 305 -11.24 10.38 -8.57
CA THR A 305 -11.30 11.34 -9.70
C THR A 305 -10.68 10.81 -10.99
N VAL A 306 -9.86 9.76 -10.92
CA VAL A 306 -9.32 9.09 -12.13
C VAL A 306 -10.42 8.34 -12.89
N LEU A 307 -11.54 8.00 -12.22
CA LEU A 307 -12.67 7.30 -12.82
C LEU A 307 -13.58 8.28 -13.57
N VAL A 308 -13.18 8.64 -14.79
CA VAL A 308 -13.96 9.46 -15.70
C VAL A 308 -14.78 8.56 -16.62
N PHE A 309 -16.10 8.74 -16.65
CA PHE A 309 -17.02 7.94 -17.44
C PHE A 309 -17.36 8.61 -18.77
N ASP A 310 -16.98 7.97 -19.88
CA ASP A 310 -17.54 8.22 -21.19
C ASP A 310 -18.60 7.16 -21.46
N ALA A 311 -19.86 7.58 -21.56
CA ALA A 311 -20.99 6.66 -21.71
C ALA A 311 -20.95 5.86 -23.02
N GLN A 312 -20.42 6.44 -24.12
CA GLN A 312 -20.30 5.75 -25.40
C GLN A 312 -19.22 4.68 -25.35
N LEU A 313 -18.03 5.08 -24.91
CA LEU A 313 -16.91 4.16 -24.73
C LEU A 313 -17.23 3.06 -23.73
N ALA A 314 -17.90 3.40 -22.62
CA ALA A 314 -18.27 2.43 -21.60
C ALA A 314 -19.20 1.34 -22.15
N LEU A 315 -20.18 1.69 -22.99
CA LEU A 315 -21.07 0.71 -23.60
C LEU A 315 -20.36 -0.15 -24.64
N GLU A 316 -19.42 0.42 -25.40
CA GLU A 316 -18.65 -0.30 -26.42
C GLU A 316 -17.73 -1.36 -25.80
N VAL A 317 -17.04 -1.02 -24.69
CA VAL A 317 -16.09 -1.94 -24.04
C VAL A 317 -16.71 -2.75 -22.89
N LEU A 318 -18.03 -2.62 -22.65
CA LEU A 318 -18.69 -3.28 -21.54
C LEU A 318 -18.58 -4.82 -21.56
N PRO A 319 -18.77 -5.51 -22.70
CA PRO A 319 -18.63 -6.97 -22.73
C PRO A 319 -17.20 -7.44 -22.39
N GLN A 320 -16.19 -6.74 -22.95
CA GLN A 320 -14.78 -7.04 -22.70
C GLN A 320 -14.42 -6.82 -21.24
N SER A 321 -14.87 -5.68 -20.68
CA SER A 321 -14.66 -5.33 -19.27
C SER A 321 -15.32 -6.33 -18.32
N LEU A 322 -16.52 -6.79 -18.61
CA LEU A 322 -17.22 -7.79 -17.79
C LEU A 322 -16.49 -9.15 -17.80
N ILE A 323 -16.01 -9.59 -18.97
CA ILE A 323 -15.27 -10.87 -19.09
C ILE A 323 -13.94 -10.76 -18.35
N LEU A 324 -13.21 -9.64 -18.53
CA LEU A 324 -11.96 -9.39 -17.83
C LEU A 324 -12.19 -9.34 -16.31
N PHE A 325 -13.19 -8.59 -15.86
CA PHE A 325 -13.54 -8.48 -14.43
C PHE A 325 -13.91 -9.85 -13.83
N ALA A 326 -14.77 -10.62 -14.49
CA ALA A 326 -15.16 -11.95 -14.02
C ALA A 326 -13.96 -12.89 -13.95
N GLY A 327 -13.12 -12.90 -14.97
CA GLY A 327 -11.91 -13.70 -15.01
C GLY A 327 -10.91 -13.33 -13.92
N LEU A 328 -10.68 -12.03 -13.70
CA LEU A 328 -9.81 -11.52 -12.63
C LEU A 328 -10.39 -11.85 -11.26
N PHE A 329 -11.68 -11.63 -11.05
CA PHE A 329 -12.36 -11.89 -9.78
C PHE A 329 -12.25 -13.37 -9.39
N ILE A 330 -12.65 -14.26 -10.29
CA ILE A 330 -12.62 -15.70 -10.04
C ILE A 330 -11.17 -16.20 -9.96
N GLY A 331 -10.33 -15.81 -10.91
CA GLY A 331 -8.93 -16.24 -10.99
C GLY A 331 -8.13 -15.83 -9.76
N GLN A 332 -8.31 -14.59 -9.28
CA GLN A 332 -7.61 -14.09 -8.11
C GLN A 332 -8.05 -14.77 -6.81
N ILE A 333 -9.36 -14.87 -6.58
CA ILE A 333 -9.87 -15.53 -5.37
C ILE A 333 -9.39 -16.98 -5.32
N LEU A 334 -9.45 -17.69 -6.43
CA LEU A 334 -9.00 -19.08 -6.50
C LEU A 334 -7.48 -19.17 -6.32
N SER A 335 -6.69 -18.40 -7.06
CA SER A 335 -5.22 -18.53 -7.02
C SER A 335 -4.65 -18.12 -5.67
N ALA A 336 -4.96 -16.92 -5.19
CA ALA A 336 -4.47 -16.44 -3.91
C ALA A 336 -5.06 -17.23 -2.74
N GLY A 337 -6.35 -17.57 -2.79
CA GLY A 337 -7.01 -18.38 -1.77
C GLY A 337 -6.47 -19.81 -1.68
N LEU A 338 -6.26 -20.47 -2.82
CA LEU A 338 -5.66 -21.82 -2.86
C LEU A 338 -4.19 -21.79 -2.43
N ALA A 339 -3.42 -20.79 -2.89
CA ALA A 339 -2.04 -20.60 -2.44
C ALA A 339 -1.97 -20.35 -0.92
N ALA A 340 -2.86 -19.54 -0.39
CA ALA A 340 -2.98 -19.33 1.05
C ALA A 340 -3.29 -20.63 1.79
N ARG A 341 -4.20 -21.45 1.25
CA ARG A 341 -4.62 -22.71 1.88
C ARG A 341 -3.55 -23.78 1.85
N TYR A 342 -2.95 -24.02 0.68
CA TYR A 342 -2.07 -25.18 0.46
C TYR A 342 -0.59 -24.86 0.66
N ILE A 343 -0.14 -23.65 0.33
CA ILE A 343 1.25 -23.24 0.51
C ILE A 343 1.42 -22.48 1.83
N GLY A 344 0.52 -21.53 2.11
CA GLY A 344 0.55 -20.71 3.33
C GLY A 344 0.03 -21.42 4.57
N HIS A 345 -0.67 -22.56 4.41
CA HIS A 345 -1.30 -23.30 5.50
C HIS A 345 -2.22 -22.45 6.39
N PHE A 346 -2.93 -21.48 5.77
CA PHE A 346 -3.97 -20.74 6.45
C PHE A 346 -5.24 -21.59 6.58
N ASP A 347 -6.06 -21.31 7.58
CA ASP A 347 -7.38 -21.92 7.72
C ASP A 347 -8.34 -21.47 6.59
N LYS A 348 -9.45 -22.15 6.38
CA LYS A 348 -10.38 -21.87 5.27
C LYS A 348 -10.91 -20.43 5.27
N PRO A 349 -11.39 -19.86 6.41
CA PRO A 349 -11.85 -18.47 6.44
C PRO A 349 -10.75 -17.47 6.10
N SER A 350 -9.56 -17.63 6.68
CA SER A 350 -8.41 -16.76 6.38
C SER A 350 -7.96 -16.87 4.93
N SER A 351 -7.97 -18.07 4.35
CA SER A 351 -7.61 -18.27 2.93
C SER A 351 -8.59 -17.57 1.99
N LEU A 352 -9.89 -17.63 2.28
CA LEU A 352 -10.90 -16.90 1.52
C LEU A 352 -10.73 -15.39 1.67
N LEU A 353 -10.48 -14.92 2.90
CA LEU A 353 -10.25 -13.50 3.19
C LEU A 353 -9.01 -12.99 2.47
N ILE A 354 -7.93 -13.78 2.39
CA ILE A 354 -6.72 -13.47 1.62
C ILE A 354 -7.05 -13.40 0.13
N GLY A 355 -7.77 -14.37 -0.42
CA GLY A 355 -8.19 -14.36 -1.82
C GLY A 355 -8.99 -13.10 -2.18
N LEU A 356 -9.93 -12.71 -1.33
CA LEU A 356 -10.72 -11.48 -1.49
C LEU A 356 -9.86 -10.22 -1.26
N GLY A 357 -9.00 -10.22 -0.25
CA GLY A 357 -8.14 -9.08 0.08
C GLY A 357 -7.10 -8.76 -0.99
N MET A 358 -6.72 -9.74 -1.81
CA MET A 358 -5.78 -9.56 -2.93
C MET A 358 -6.47 -9.14 -4.25
N LEU A 359 -7.79 -8.86 -4.24
CA LEU A 359 -8.54 -8.42 -5.43
C LEU A 359 -8.25 -6.98 -5.85
N GLY A 360 -7.79 -6.13 -4.92
CA GLY A 360 -7.46 -4.74 -5.23
C GLY A 360 -6.39 -4.67 -6.32
N ARG A 361 -6.71 -4.04 -7.44
CA ARG A 361 -5.77 -3.82 -8.56
C ARG A 361 -5.63 -2.34 -8.79
N ALA A 362 -4.39 -1.89 -8.94
CA ALA A 362 -4.10 -0.54 -9.39
C ALA A 362 -2.98 -0.62 -10.42
N VAL A 363 -3.14 0.18 -11.45
CA VAL A 363 -2.05 0.43 -12.39
C VAL A 363 -0.94 1.12 -11.59
N LEU A 364 0.29 0.61 -11.71
CA LEU A 364 1.47 1.33 -11.27
C LEU A 364 1.50 2.64 -12.06
N ALA A 365 1.18 3.75 -11.41
CA ALA A 365 1.27 5.08 -11.98
C ALA A 365 2.72 5.49 -12.14
#